data_f94a472b96fd0b47745b8afd63d90e6c
#
_entry.id   f94a472b96fd0b47745b8afd63d90e6c
#
_cell.length_a   1.000
_cell.length_b   1.000
_cell.length_c   1.000
_cell.angle_alpha   90.00
_cell.angle_beta   90.00
_cell.angle_gamma   90.00
#
_symmetry.space_group_name_H-M   'P 1'
#
loop_
_entity.id
_entity.type
_entity.pdbx_description
1 polymer ?
#
loop_
_entity_poly.entity_id
_entity_poly.type
_entity_poly.pdbx_seq_one_letter_code
_entity_poly.pdbx_strand_id
1 'polypeptide(L)'
;AGTYRKMHIPDDPCFFEKFYFTPGDTGFKSFPTRYGKVGVLICWDQWFPEAARLTALSGAQFLFYPTAIGYKDEDAKISGQQISAWETIQKSHAISNGVFLGSVNRIGKENSLTFWGRSFICNPLGEVIGQAENKPHVLIAQCPISEIEKTRQDWPFLRDRRVDSYKDLSKLYLDSNE
;
A
#
# COMPACT_ATOMS: atom_id res chain seq x y z
N ALA A 1 9.47 4.51 17.78
CA ALA A 1 9.77 4.47 16.36
C ALA A 1 9.43 5.81 15.71
N GLY A 2 8.18 6.22 15.60
CA GLY A 2 7.82 7.49 14.98
C GLY A 2 6.32 7.55 14.64
N THR A 3 5.92 8.63 13.96
CA THR A 3 4.54 8.87 13.57
C THR A 3 4.46 9.12 12.07
N TYR A 4 3.51 8.48 11.40
CA TYR A 4 3.08 8.78 10.05
C TYR A 4 1.66 9.36 10.08
N ARG A 5 1.43 10.38 9.28
CA ARG A 5 0.10 10.96 9.06
C ARG A 5 -0.35 10.63 7.65
N LYS A 6 -1.54 10.05 7.51
CA LYS A 6 -2.12 9.66 6.22
C LYS A 6 -2.10 10.82 5.23
N MET A 7 -1.49 10.60 4.07
CA MET A 7 -1.28 11.65 3.06
C MET A 7 -2.50 11.82 2.15
N HIS A 8 -3.12 10.71 1.73
CA HIS A 8 -4.25 10.72 0.81
C HIS A 8 -5.55 10.48 1.57
N ILE A 9 -6.40 11.49 1.60
CA ILE A 9 -7.67 11.46 2.34
C ILE A 9 -8.81 11.27 1.33
N PRO A 10 -9.58 10.16 1.38
CA PRO A 10 -10.72 9.93 0.51
C PRO A 10 -11.90 10.84 0.87
N ASP A 11 -12.78 11.03 -0.10
CA ASP A 11 -14.03 11.77 0.04
C ASP A 11 -15.13 11.12 -0.81
N ASP A 12 -15.40 9.86 -0.53
CA ASP A 12 -16.37 9.05 -1.25
C ASP A 12 -17.56 8.67 -0.34
N PRO A 13 -18.72 8.33 -0.91
CA PRO A 13 -19.83 7.82 -0.13
C PRO A 13 -19.42 6.65 0.79
N CYS A 14 -19.74 6.76 2.07
CA CYS A 14 -19.30 5.92 3.19
C CYS A 14 -17.86 6.15 3.67
N PHE A 15 -17.07 7.01 3.02
CA PHE A 15 -15.69 7.33 3.37
C PHE A 15 -15.43 8.85 3.33
N PHE A 16 -16.29 9.64 3.99
CA PHE A 16 -16.20 11.12 4.04
C PHE A 16 -15.10 11.58 5.00
N GLU A 17 -13.87 11.09 4.78
CA GLU A 17 -12.77 11.37 5.69
C GLU A 17 -12.31 12.85 5.65
N LYS A 18 -12.47 13.55 4.52
CA LYS A 18 -12.10 14.96 4.41
C LYS A 18 -12.88 15.89 5.34
N PHE A 19 -14.03 15.45 5.82
CA PHE A 19 -14.78 16.21 6.82
C PHE A 19 -14.05 16.24 8.18
N TYR A 20 -13.29 15.19 8.50
CA TYR A 20 -12.64 15.01 9.80
C TYR A 20 -11.13 15.22 9.75
N PHE A 21 -10.48 15.00 8.61
CA PHE A 21 -9.02 14.93 8.50
C PHE A 21 -8.50 15.81 7.37
N THR A 22 -7.32 16.37 7.60
CA THR A 22 -6.50 17.02 6.57
C THR A 22 -5.40 16.06 6.09
N PRO A 23 -4.88 16.22 4.85
CA PRO A 23 -3.72 15.47 4.39
C PRO A 23 -2.54 15.58 5.34
N GLY A 24 -1.77 14.51 5.46
CA GLY A 24 -0.57 14.47 6.28
C GLY A 24 0.50 15.44 5.80
N ASP A 25 1.26 15.96 6.74
CA ASP A 25 2.31 16.99 6.52
C ASP A 25 3.71 16.52 6.90
N THR A 26 3.86 15.26 7.31
CA THR A 26 5.14 14.71 7.80
C THR A 26 5.98 14.04 6.71
N GLY A 27 5.47 13.95 5.48
CA GLY A 27 6.11 13.26 4.36
C GLY A 27 6.10 11.73 4.50
N PHE A 28 6.64 11.07 3.48
CA PHE A 28 6.78 9.63 3.43
C PHE A 28 8.06 9.19 4.11
N LYS A 29 7.98 8.28 5.09
CA LYS A 29 9.09 7.92 5.98
C LYS A 29 9.17 6.42 6.21
N SER A 30 10.38 5.95 6.49
CA SER A 30 10.62 4.65 7.10
C SER A 30 11.11 4.81 8.54
N PHE A 31 10.75 3.87 9.37
CA PHE A 31 11.08 3.85 10.79
C PHE A 31 12.02 2.68 11.09
N PRO A 32 13.19 2.93 11.69
CA PRO A 32 14.11 1.86 12.04
C PRO A 32 13.53 1.01 13.18
N THR A 33 13.66 -0.30 13.03
CA THR A 33 13.38 -1.29 14.07
C THR A 33 14.57 -2.22 14.22
N ARG A 34 14.60 -3.05 15.25
CA ARG A 34 15.64 -4.08 15.38
C ARG A 34 15.62 -5.15 14.30
N TYR A 35 14.55 -5.24 13.51
CA TYR A 35 14.36 -6.24 12.45
C TYR A 35 14.44 -5.68 11.04
N GLY A 36 14.66 -4.39 10.89
CA GLY A 36 14.70 -3.70 9.61
C GLY A 36 13.88 -2.40 9.64
N LYS A 37 13.86 -1.70 8.51
CA LYS A 37 13.11 -0.44 8.36
C LYS A 37 11.69 -0.70 7.86
N VAL A 38 10.73 -0.15 8.57
CA VAL A 38 9.30 -0.30 8.31
C VAL A 38 8.72 1.00 7.78
N GLY A 39 8.01 0.94 6.67
CA GLY A 39 7.13 1.99 6.17
C GLY A 39 5.68 1.67 6.49
N VAL A 40 4.91 2.68 6.87
CA VAL A 40 3.46 2.55 7.09
C VAL A 40 2.76 3.56 6.20
N LEU A 41 1.81 3.09 5.42
CA LEU A 41 0.93 3.86 4.55
C LEU A 41 -0.51 3.46 4.86
N ILE A 42 -1.42 4.43 4.99
CA ILE A 42 -2.73 4.16 5.59
C ILE A 42 -3.82 4.15 4.53
N CYS A 43 -4.55 3.03 4.42
CA CYS A 43 -5.78 2.86 3.66
C CYS A 43 -5.68 3.45 2.23
N TRP A 44 -6.24 4.63 1.97
CA TRP A 44 -6.27 5.26 0.64
C TRP A 44 -4.88 5.45 0.01
N ASP A 45 -3.82 5.59 0.82
CA ASP A 45 -2.43 5.63 0.34
C ASP A 45 -2.05 4.40 -0.49
N GLN A 46 -2.74 3.27 -0.31
CA GLN A 46 -2.48 2.00 -1.01
C GLN A 46 -2.68 2.08 -2.53
N TRP A 47 -3.40 3.08 -3.03
CA TRP A 47 -3.67 3.26 -4.45
C TRP A 47 -2.60 4.09 -5.18
N PHE A 48 -1.70 4.74 -4.45
CA PHE A 48 -0.72 5.70 -4.97
C PHE A 48 0.68 5.11 -5.04
N PRO A 49 1.19 4.77 -6.25
CA PRO A 49 2.55 4.25 -6.44
C PRO A 49 3.62 5.18 -5.91
N GLU A 50 3.41 6.49 -5.96
CA GLU A 50 4.30 7.53 -5.46
C GLU A 50 4.55 7.39 -3.96
N ALA A 51 3.49 7.09 -3.20
CA ALA A 51 3.58 6.89 -1.75
C ALA A 51 4.47 5.68 -1.42
N ALA A 52 4.22 4.54 -2.09
CA ALA A 52 5.03 3.33 -1.93
C ALA A 52 6.49 3.58 -2.32
N ARG A 53 6.72 4.25 -3.46
CA ARG A 53 8.05 4.57 -3.97
C ARG A 53 8.82 5.47 -3.02
N LEU A 54 8.25 6.58 -2.57
CA LEU A 54 8.91 7.51 -1.67
C LEU A 54 9.22 6.87 -0.32
N THR A 55 8.31 6.05 0.20
CA THR A 55 8.55 5.31 1.44
C THR A 55 9.68 4.27 1.28
N ALA A 56 9.73 3.54 0.15
CA ALA A 56 10.83 2.62 -0.14
C ALA A 56 12.16 3.35 -0.32
N LEU A 57 12.17 4.53 -0.97
CA LEU A 57 13.37 5.36 -1.14
C LEU A 57 13.87 5.94 0.19
N SER A 58 13.00 6.10 1.19
CA SER A 58 13.43 6.45 2.56
C SER A 58 14.08 5.27 3.30
N GLY A 59 14.19 4.11 2.64
CA GLY A 59 14.87 2.91 3.11
C GLY A 59 13.96 1.83 3.67
N ALA A 60 12.64 1.90 3.47
CA ALA A 60 11.73 0.86 3.93
C ALA A 60 12.05 -0.49 3.26
N GLN A 61 12.07 -1.54 4.07
CA GLN A 61 12.22 -2.94 3.69
C GLN A 61 10.88 -3.68 3.79
N PHE A 62 10.00 -3.16 4.63
CA PHE A 62 8.65 -3.65 4.86
C PHE A 62 7.67 -2.49 4.70
N LEU A 63 6.64 -2.66 3.87
CA LEU A 63 5.52 -1.72 3.76
C LEU A 63 4.28 -2.32 4.40
N PHE A 64 3.63 -1.58 5.28
CA PHE A 64 2.36 -1.99 5.89
C PHE A 64 1.24 -1.03 5.53
N TYR A 65 0.08 -1.60 5.17
CA TYR A 65 -1.13 -0.89 4.82
C TYR A 65 -2.28 -1.29 5.75
N PRO A 66 -2.40 -0.68 6.94
CA PRO A 66 -3.63 -0.81 7.72
C PRO A 66 -4.76 -0.10 6.99
N THR A 67 -5.87 -0.83 6.78
CA THR A 67 -6.98 -0.35 5.95
C THR A 67 -8.34 -0.85 6.43
N ALA A 68 -9.39 -0.14 6.02
CA ALA A 68 -10.78 -0.56 6.14
C ALA A 68 -11.46 -0.30 4.79
N ILE A 69 -11.25 -1.23 3.84
CA ILE A 69 -11.84 -1.16 2.50
C ILE A 69 -12.85 -2.27 2.31
N GLY A 70 -13.95 -1.94 1.66
CA GLY A 70 -15.07 -2.84 1.39
C GLY A 70 -15.84 -2.39 0.15
N TYR A 71 -16.88 -3.11 -0.17
CA TYR A 71 -17.84 -2.74 -1.22
C TYR A 71 -19.21 -2.44 -0.59
N LYS A 72 -19.97 -1.57 -1.24
CA LYS A 72 -21.36 -1.32 -0.90
C LYS A 72 -22.25 -2.47 -1.42
N ASP A 73 -23.40 -2.69 -0.79
CA ASP A 73 -24.34 -3.74 -1.20
C ASP A 73 -24.74 -3.61 -2.68
N GLU A 74 -24.86 -2.38 -3.21
CA GLU A 74 -25.14 -2.10 -4.61
C GLU A 74 -24.03 -2.55 -5.57
N ASP A 75 -22.77 -2.55 -5.09
CA ASP A 75 -21.56 -2.89 -5.84
C ASP A 75 -21.17 -4.37 -5.73
N ALA A 76 -22.01 -5.20 -5.06
CA ALA A 76 -21.68 -6.61 -4.79
C ALA A 76 -21.31 -7.40 -6.06
N LYS A 77 -21.92 -7.07 -7.22
CA LYS A 77 -21.65 -7.73 -8.50
C LYS A 77 -20.24 -7.47 -9.04
N ILE A 78 -19.64 -6.33 -8.72
CA ILE A 78 -18.30 -5.94 -9.17
C ILE A 78 -17.23 -6.10 -8.07
N SER A 79 -17.61 -6.57 -6.90
CA SER A 79 -16.71 -6.70 -5.74
C SER A 79 -15.46 -7.52 -6.05
N GLY A 80 -15.58 -8.58 -6.87
CA GLY A 80 -14.44 -9.38 -7.30
C GLY A 80 -13.40 -8.58 -8.10
N GLN A 81 -13.83 -7.65 -8.95
CA GLN A 81 -12.94 -6.77 -9.71
C GLN A 81 -12.24 -5.77 -8.78
N GLN A 82 -12.97 -5.19 -7.82
CA GLN A 82 -12.41 -4.25 -6.84
C GLN A 82 -11.36 -4.94 -5.95
N ILE A 83 -11.64 -6.14 -5.48
CA ILE A 83 -10.70 -6.96 -4.69
C ILE A 83 -9.44 -7.29 -5.51
N SER A 84 -9.62 -7.72 -6.76
CA SER A 84 -8.51 -8.04 -7.65
C SER A 84 -7.61 -6.83 -7.92
N ALA A 85 -8.21 -5.66 -8.19
CA ALA A 85 -7.47 -4.41 -8.38
C ALA A 85 -6.68 -4.04 -7.11
N TRP A 86 -7.30 -4.16 -5.94
CA TRP A 86 -6.71 -3.87 -4.64
C TRP A 86 -5.50 -4.77 -4.32
N GLU A 87 -5.60 -6.07 -4.58
CA GLU A 87 -4.48 -7.00 -4.40
C GLU A 87 -3.37 -6.72 -5.42
N THR A 88 -3.75 -6.46 -6.67
CA THR A 88 -2.80 -6.24 -7.78
C THR A 88 -1.94 -5.01 -7.55
N ILE A 89 -2.54 -3.87 -7.20
CA ILE A 89 -1.78 -2.63 -7.01
C ILE A 89 -0.78 -2.77 -5.86
N GLN A 90 -1.16 -3.42 -4.76
CA GLN A 90 -0.27 -3.61 -3.62
C GLN A 90 0.86 -4.59 -3.94
N LYS A 91 0.59 -5.70 -4.62
CA LYS A 91 1.65 -6.60 -5.13
C LYS A 91 2.60 -5.88 -6.07
N SER A 92 2.09 -4.99 -6.93
CA SER A 92 2.92 -4.12 -7.77
C SER A 92 3.85 -3.22 -6.95
N HIS A 93 3.39 -2.69 -5.80
CA HIS A 93 4.25 -1.92 -4.92
C HIS A 93 5.39 -2.75 -4.32
N ALA A 94 5.13 -4.01 -3.92
CA ALA A 94 6.17 -4.92 -3.45
C ALA A 94 7.21 -5.18 -4.53
N ILE A 95 6.77 -5.56 -5.74
CA ILE A 95 7.63 -5.87 -6.89
C ILE A 95 8.48 -4.66 -7.29
N SER A 96 7.84 -3.53 -7.58
CA SER A 96 8.51 -2.34 -8.12
C SER A 96 9.52 -1.72 -7.17
N ASN A 97 9.43 -2.01 -5.87
CA ASN A 97 10.33 -1.50 -4.84
C ASN A 97 11.26 -2.58 -4.24
N GLY A 98 11.03 -3.85 -4.58
CA GLY A 98 11.78 -4.98 -4.02
C GLY A 98 11.69 -5.00 -2.49
N VAL A 99 10.47 -5.05 -1.94
CA VAL A 99 10.18 -5.01 -0.49
C VAL A 99 9.13 -6.05 -0.12
N PHE A 100 9.10 -6.48 1.13
CA PHE A 100 7.93 -7.19 1.67
C PHE A 100 6.78 -6.21 1.88
N LEU A 101 5.56 -6.69 1.70
CA LEU A 101 4.37 -5.89 1.93
C LEU A 101 3.34 -6.68 2.73
N GLY A 102 2.80 -6.04 3.77
CA GLY A 102 1.68 -6.55 4.57
C GLY A 102 0.47 -5.65 4.44
N SER A 103 -0.61 -6.17 3.88
CA SER A 103 -1.90 -5.50 3.83
C SER A 103 -2.82 -6.03 4.92
N VAL A 104 -3.34 -5.14 5.74
CA VAL A 104 -4.20 -5.48 6.89
C VAL A 104 -5.55 -4.84 6.70
N ASN A 105 -6.56 -5.61 6.31
CA ASN A 105 -7.89 -5.11 6.05
C ASN A 105 -8.90 -5.58 7.10
N ARG A 106 -9.86 -4.70 7.38
CA ARG A 106 -11.02 -4.99 8.21
C ARG A 106 -11.90 -6.09 7.58
N ILE A 107 -12.61 -6.82 8.41
CA ILE A 107 -13.65 -7.79 8.03
C ILE A 107 -15.01 -7.38 8.59
N GLY A 108 -16.07 -8.00 8.07
CA GLY A 108 -17.43 -7.85 8.57
C GLY A 108 -18.25 -6.81 7.82
N LYS A 109 -19.41 -6.49 8.36
CA LYS A 109 -20.35 -5.56 7.73
C LYS A 109 -20.72 -4.43 8.69
N GLU A 110 -20.86 -3.23 8.13
CA GLU A 110 -21.33 -2.05 8.83
C GLU A 110 -22.31 -1.29 7.92
N ASN A 111 -23.56 -1.22 8.30
CA ASN A 111 -24.65 -0.67 7.47
C ASN A 111 -24.69 -1.35 6.08
N SER A 112 -24.51 -0.59 5.00
CA SER A 112 -24.47 -1.05 3.61
C SER A 112 -23.07 -1.42 3.12
N LEU A 113 -22.03 -1.34 3.97
CA LEU A 113 -20.65 -1.57 3.60
C LEU A 113 -20.18 -2.94 4.11
N THR A 114 -19.71 -3.79 3.21
CA THR A 114 -19.10 -5.09 3.54
C THR A 114 -17.59 -5.00 3.33
N PHE A 115 -16.83 -5.17 4.43
CA PHE A 115 -15.36 -5.22 4.40
C PHE A 115 -14.93 -6.62 4.03
N TRP A 116 -14.17 -6.76 2.94
CA TRP A 116 -13.84 -8.07 2.36
C TRP A 116 -12.68 -8.80 3.05
N GLY A 117 -12.03 -8.19 4.04
CA GLY A 117 -10.88 -8.82 4.70
C GLY A 117 -9.74 -9.07 3.73
N ARG A 118 -9.38 -10.35 3.52
CA ARG A 118 -8.33 -10.80 2.61
C ARG A 118 -6.96 -10.19 2.90
N SER A 119 -6.67 -9.88 4.17
CA SER A 119 -5.34 -9.42 4.58
C SER A 119 -4.27 -10.40 4.10
N PHE A 120 -3.15 -9.88 3.60
CA PHE A 120 -2.10 -10.73 3.06
C PHE A 120 -0.71 -10.17 3.30
N ILE A 121 0.28 -11.04 3.20
CA ILE A 121 1.70 -10.67 3.13
C ILE A 121 2.24 -11.18 1.81
N CYS A 122 2.97 -10.36 1.08
CA CYS A 122 3.69 -10.80 -0.12
C CYS A 122 5.17 -10.47 -0.04
N ASN A 123 5.95 -11.26 -0.76
CA ASN A 123 7.39 -11.12 -0.87
C ASN A 123 7.77 -10.05 -1.92
N PRO A 124 9.08 -9.73 -2.07
CA PRO A 124 9.57 -8.73 -3.04
C PRO A 124 9.28 -9.03 -4.51
N LEU A 125 8.84 -10.22 -4.85
CA LEU A 125 8.39 -10.61 -6.19
C LEU A 125 6.86 -10.63 -6.33
N GLY A 126 6.13 -10.18 -5.28
CA GLY A 126 4.67 -10.09 -5.29
C GLY A 126 3.95 -11.42 -5.06
N GLU A 127 4.69 -12.49 -4.72
CA GLU A 127 4.11 -13.76 -4.33
C GLU A 127 3.46 -13.63 -2.95
N VAL A 128 2.21 -14.09 -2.82
CA VAL A 128 1.50 -14.10 -1.53
C VAL A 128 2.02 -15.26 -0.68
N ILE A 129 2.77 -14.92 0.36
CA ILE A 129 3.38 -15.88 1.30
C ILE A 129 2.52 -16.13 2.54
N GLY A 130 1.43 -15.42 2.68
CA GLY A 130 0.43 -15.61 3.70
C GLY A 130 -0.82 -14.81 3.40
N GLN A 131 -2.00 -15.43 3.60
CA GLN A 131 -3.29 -14.78 3.42
C GLN A 131 -4.24 -15.17 4.55
N ALA A 132 -4.91 -14.16 5.11
CA ALA A 132 -5.91 -14.38 6.15
C ALA A 132 -7.25 -14.78 5.54
N GLU A 133 -7.96 -15.63 6.25
CA GLU A 133 -9.35 -15.95 5.97
C GLU A 133 -10.28 -14.78 6.36
N ASN A 134 -11.56 -14.86 5.97
CA ASN A 134 -12.57 -13.86 6.33
C ASN A 134 -13.08 -14.03 7.78
N LYS A 135 -12.16 -14.06 8.73
CA LYS A 135 -12.39 -14.11 10.17
C LYS A 135 -11.24 -13.40 10.91
N PRO A 136 -11.43 -12.98 12.18
CA PRO A 136 -10.33 -12.44 12.98
C PRO A 136 -9.15 -13.42 13.00
N HIS A 137 -7.98 -12.95 12.58
CA HIS A 137 -6.80 -13.79 12.40
C HIS A 137 -5.51 -13.04 12.69
N VAL A 138 -4.51 -13.75 13.22
CA VAL A 138 -3.11 -13.27 13.32
C VAL A 138 -2.33 -13.96 12.21
N LEU A 139 -1.92 -13.20 11.22
CA LEU A 139 -1.15 -13.70 10.09
C LEU A 139 0.35 -13.58 10.38
N ILE A 140 1.08 -14.69 10.25
CA ILE A 140 2.52 -14.75 10.49
C ILE A 140 3.19 -15.33 9.26
N ALA A 141 4.25 -14.66 8.77
CA ALA A 141 5.08 -15.14 7.66
C ALA A 141 6.56 -14.84 7.93
N GLN A 142 7.43 -15.66 7.36
CA GLN A 142 8.88 -15.41 7.38
C GLN A 142 9.24 -14.45 6.26
N CYS A 143 9.96 -13.38 6.59
CA CYS A 143 10.36 -12.34 5.67
C CYS A 143 11.87 -12.06 5.77
N PRO A 144 12.73 -12.91 5.21
CA PRO A 144 14.18 -12.75 5.33
C PRO A 144 14.68 -11.54 4.54
N ILE A 145 15.42 -10.65 5.19
CA ILE A 145 15.98 -9.43 4.56
C ILE A 145 16.88 -9.78 3.38
N SER A 146 17.58 -10.91 3.41
CA SER A 146 18.41 -11.39 2.31
C SER A 146 17.63 -11.58 1.00
N GLU A 147 16.34 -11.86 1.05
CA GLU A 147 15.49 -11.94 -0.15
C GLU A 147 15.29 -10.56 -0.79
N ILE A 148 15.17 -9.50 0.00
CA ILE A 148 15.12 -8.12 -0.49
C ILE A 148 16.42 -7.78 -1.22
N GLU A 149 17.56 -8.07 -0.58
CA GLU A 149 18.88 -7.79 -1.13
C GLU A 149 19.09 -8.52 -2.45
N LYS A 150 18.79 -9.83 -2.47
CA LYS A 150 18.88 -10.65 -3.68
C LYS A 150 17.97 -10.12 -4.79
N THR A 151 16.70 -9.84 -4.49
CA THR A 151 15.75 -9.33 -5.49
C THR A 151 16.22 -8.01 -6.08
N ARG A 152 16.73 -7.08 -5.27
CA ARG A 152 17.24 -5.79 -5.75
C ARG A 152 18.55 -5.89 -6.53
N GLN A 153 19.34 -6.94 -6.32
CA GLN A 153 20.53 -7.25 -7.12
C GLN A 153 20.13 -7.85 -8.47
N ASP A 154 19.23 -8.82 -8.48
CA ASP A 154 18.77 -9.52 -9.68
C ASP A 154 17.90 -8.60 -10.57
N TRP A 155 17.08 -7.74 -9.93
CA TRP A 155 16.16 -6.81 -10.58
C TRP A 155 16.36 -5.39 -10.03
N PRO A 156 17.37 -4.66 -10.52
CA PRO A 156 17.80 -3.39 -9.91
C PRO A 156 16.93 -2.20 -10.32
N PHE A 157 15.62 -2.30 -10.18
CA PHE A 157 14.65 -1.26 -10.57
C PHE A 157 14.93 0.10 -9.94
N LEU A 158 15.39 0.14 -8.68
CA LEU A 158 15.69 1.40 -8.00
C LEU A 158 16.93 2.09 -8.57
N ARG A 159 17.93 1.31 -9.02
CA ARG A 159 19.17 1.82 -9.66
C ARG A 159 18.86 2.43 -11.04
N ASP A 160 18.00 1.75 -11.81
CA ASP A 160 17.80 2.05 -13.22
C ASP A 160 16.72 3.12 -13.45
N ARG A 161 16.30 3.80 -12.38
CA ARG A 161 15.33 4.90 -12.45
C ARG A 161 15.89 6.09 -13.22
N ARG A 162 15.11 6.64 -14.15
CA ARG A 162 15.43 7.85 -14.91
C ARG A 162 14.90 9.07 -14.15
N VAL A 163 15.53 9.36 -12.99
CA VAL A 163 15.12 10.46 -12.10
C VAL A 163 15.15 11.84 -12.78
N ASP A 164 16.00 11.99 -13.78
CA ASP A 164 16.09 13.16 -14.66
C ASP A 164 14.81 13.43 -15.45
N SER A 165 14.00 12.40 -15.70
CA SER A 165 12.79 12.44 -16.51
C SER A 165 11.48 12.48 -15.70
N TYR A 166 11.55 12.45 -14.35
CA TYR A 166 10.36 12.32 -13.49
C TYR A 166 9.84 13.64 -12.91
N LYS A 167 10.40 14.79 -13.32
CA LYS A 167 10.00 16.11 -12.80
C LYS A 167 8.50 16.41 -12.94
N ASP A 168 7.87 15.86 -13.96
CA ASP A 168 6.45 16.10 -14.25
C ASP A 168 5.49 15.32 -13.34
N LEU A 169 6.00 14.35 -12.54
CA LEU A 169 5.18 13.68 -11.50
C LEU A 169 4.63 14.63 -10.42
N SER A 170 5.18 15.83 -10.31
CA SER A 170 4.65 16.87 -9.40
C SER A 170 3.48 17.66 -9.98
N LYS A 171 3.15 17.47 -11.26
CA LYS A 171 2.01 18.10 -11.93
C LYS A 171 0.79 17.20 -11.80
N LEU A 172 -0.39 17.83 -11.68
CA LEU A 172 -1.65 17.08 -11.62
C LEU A 172 -2.02 16.48 -12.99
N TYR A 173 -1.77 17.23 -14.07
CA TYR A 173 -1.99 16.83 -15.47
C TYR A 173 -0.84 17.33 -16.35
N LEU A 174 -0.62 16.65 -17.48
CA LEU A 174 0.38 17.03 -18.50
C LEU A 174 -0.26 17.52 -19.81
N ASP A 175 -1.54 17.20 -20.03
CA ASP A 175 -2.32 17.70 -21.15
C ASP A 175 -2.69 19.16 -20.85
N SER A 176 -1.93 20.08 -21.39
CA SER A 176 -2.35 21.48 -21.48
C SER A 176 -3.31 21.59 -22.68
N ASN A 177 -4.60 21.55 -22.42
CA ASN A 177 -5.57 22.11 -23.36
C ASN A 177 -5.45 23.64 -23.29
N GLU A 178 -4.45 24.21 -23.93
CA GLU A 178 -4.41 25.61 -24.34
C GLU A 178 -4.74 25.72 -25.84
#